data_d4d877a0111285401b37c7146ca55a0f
#
_entry.id   d4d877a0111285401b37c7146ca55a0f
#
_cell.length_a   1.000
_cell.length_b   1.000
_cell.length_c   1.000
_cell.angle_alpha   90.00
_cell.angle_beta   90.00
_cell.angle_gamma   90.00
#
_symmetry.space_group_name_H-M   'P 1'
#
loop_
_entity.id
_entity.type
_entity.pdbx_description
1 polymer ?
#
loop_
_entity_poly.entity_id
_entity_poly.type
_entity_poly.pdbx_seq_one_letter_code
_entity_poly.pdbx_strand_id
1 'polypeptide(L)'
;MNLIAVVSNNFDAFITVVVLIMSIILFIKNTIAPELTGLLCVGIFIATGVLSPEKALAGFGSPSLITLMGLFAVSSALFKSGALDRVRELISSESIRTPRKLISLIAFLIAPISGIVPNTPVVASLLPLIEGWCERRNISPSKVLLPLSFATLLGGTLTLLGSSVNLLVSDISQQLGYGALELFSLTSIGIPVWLIGTTYMILVSDVLLPDRGRDKEFIKNGDMNIYFTEVTIPSTSELVGQSVRNSRLQRRFDVDVLELQRNGKVILPPLADRKIEPDDRLIIRVTRADLFRLQQEHTILLGENKTSFDGANIFSDDEGTKTFEALLPAGSTLAGASLRELRFRQRHNATVLALRRGQQTVQERLGQAVLRAGDVLLLQAPLDSIRGLQASNDLLILDQFEDDLPFLIKKPISIAIAIGMVVLPSVSNIPLVGSVLLAVIAMVACGCLRPAEIQKSIRLDVILLLGSLSCFSVAMQVTGLADLIAVNLNFALNGMPLYFALVLIFVSTVILTQFISNAASVALILPVAIEFSNVLEISPSALIMLVLFGASQSFLTPMGYQTNLMVYGPGRYRFFDIAKYGAGLTLIMSLIVPALIILNFR
;
A
#
# COMPACT_ATOMS: atom_id res chain seq x y z
N MET A 1 11.16 -17.84 -38.68
CA MET A 1 10.90 -16.53 -39.33
C MET A 1 11.30 -15.44 -38.34
N ASN A 2 12.14 -14.48 -38.69
CA ASN A 2 12.67 -13.50 -37.73
C ASN A 2 11.55 -12.58 -37.23
N LEU A 3 11.32 -12.52 -35.92
CA LEU A 3 10.36 -11.61 -35.24
C LEU A 3 10.50 -10.17 -35.76
N ILE A 4 11.74 -9.71 -35.95
CA ILE A 4 12.07 -8.37 -36.45
C ILE A 4 11.55 -8.15 -37.89
N ALA A 5 11.62 -9.15 -38.77
CA ALA A 5 11.18 -9.01 -40.14
C ALA A 5 9.64 -8.99 -40.29
N VAL A 6 8.92 -9.68 -39.43
CA VAL A 6 7.44 -9.69 -39.45
C VAL A 6 6.89 -8.44 -38.80
N VAL A 7 7.50 -7.97 -37.70
CA VAL A 7 7.14 -6.72 -37.05
C VAL A 7 7.43 -5.51 -37.96
N SER A 8 8.49 -5.54 -38.76
CA SER A 8 8.79 -4.46 -39.72
C SER A 8 7.82 -4.40 -40.90
N ASN A 9 7.18 -5.50 -41.27
CA ASN A 9 6.19 -5.54 -42.35
C ASN A 9 4.74 -5.24 -41.90
N ASN A 10 4.48 -5.25 -40.59
CA ASN A 10 3.18 -4.94 -40.01
C ASN A 10 3.31 -3.71 -39.11
N PHE A 11 2.95 -2.54 -39.65
CA PHE A 11 3.11 -1.25 -38.99
C PHE A 11 2.38 -1.20 -37.62
N ASP A 12 1.20 -1.81 -37.53
CA ASP A 12 0.41 -1.83 -36.29
C ASP A 12 1.08 -2.67 -35.18
N ALA A 13 1.68 -3.82 -35.57
CA ALA A 13 2.46 -4.64 -34.65
C ALA A 13 3.72 -3.91 -34.16
N PHE A 14 4.40 -3.18 -35.07
CA PHE A 14 5.55 -2.35 -34.67
C PHE A 14 5.18 -1.27 -33.67
N ILE A 15 4.09 -0.52 -33.93
CA ILE A 15 3.57 0.49 -32.98
C ILE A 15 3.27 -0.16 -31.63
N THR A 16 2.60 -1.32 -31.62
CA THR A 16 2.25 -2.03 -30.40
C THR A 16 3.48 -2.40 -29.58
N VAL A 17 4.55 -2.90 -30.23
CA VAL A 17 5.82 -3.20 -29.56
C VAL A 17 6.46 -1.93 -28.96
N VAL A 18 6.48 -0.83 -29.73
CA VAL A 18 7.05 0.44 -29.24
C VAL A 18 6.29 0.96 -28.03
N VAL A 19 4.95 0.94 -28.08
CA VAL A 19 4.09 1.37 -26.95
C VAL A 19 4.28 0.47 -25.72
N LEU A 20 4.40 -0.85 -25.91
CA LEU A 20 4.69 -1.80 -24.84
C LEU A 20 6.04 -1.51 -24.18
N ILE A 21 7.11 -1.37 -24.97
CA ILE A 21 8.45 -1.07 -24.43
C ILE A 21 8.45 0.29 -23.71
N MET A 22 7.83 1.30 -24.31
CA MET A 22 7.69 2.62 -23.71
C MET A 22 6.95 2.54 -22.37
N SER A 23 5.83 1.81 -22.31
CA SER A 23 5.05 1.65 -21.08
C SER A 23 5.85 0.96 -19.97
N ILE A 24 6.60 -0.10 -20.29
CA ILE A 24 7.47 -0.80 -19.34
C ILE A 24 8.53 0.16 -18.78
N ILE A 25 9.19 0.93 -19.65
CA ILE A 25 10.21 1.91 -19.24
C ILE A 25 9.61 2.97 -18.31
N LEU A 26 8.41 3.50 -18.63
CA LEU A 26 7.72 4.50 -17.81
C LEU A 26 7.29 3.92 -16.46
N PHE A 27 6.77 2.68 -16.43
CA PHE A 27 6.41 2.00 -15.18
C PHE A 27 7.64 1.74 -14.30
N ILE A 28 8.77 1.30 -14.87
CA ILE A 28 10.01 1.05 -14.09
C ILE A 28 10.59 2.36 -13.56
N LYS A 29 10.65 3.41 -14.40
CA LYS A 29 11.21 4.71 -13.99
C LYS A 29 10.29 5.46 -13.03
N ASN A 30 8.99 5.14 -13.02
CA ASN A 30 7.96 5.81 -12.21
C ASN A 30 8.01 7.35 -12.30
N THR A 31 8.35 7.86 -13.49
CA THR A 31 8.44 9.31 -13.75
C THR A 31 7.07 9.95 -13.94
N ILE A 32 6.11 9.16 -14.40
CA ILE A 32 4.70 9.52 -14.60
C ILE A 32 3.88 8.52 -13.79
N ALA A 33 2.81 8.99 -13.17
CA ALA A 33 1.91 8.12 -12.42
C ALA A 33 1.39 6.96 -13.30
N PRO A 34 1.32 5.72 -12.78
CA PRO A 34 0.96 4.54 -13.57
C PRO A 34 -0.36 4.67 -14.32
N GLU A 35 -1.37 5.29 -13.71
CA GLU A 35 -2.68 5.55 -14.31
C GLU A 35 -2.59 6.48 -15.53
N LEU A 36 -1.73 7.51 -15.47
CA LEU A 36 -1.49 8.42 -16.59
C LEU A 36 -0.70 7.73 -17.71
N THR A 37 0.24 6.85 -17.36
CA THR A 37 0.96 6.03 -18.34
C THR A 37 -0.01 5.13 -19.10
N GLY A 38 -0.95 4.49 -18.41
CA GLY A 38 -2.00 3.69 -19.05
C GLY A 38 -2.86 4.51 -20.00
N LEU A 39 -3.35 5.67 -19.56
CA LEU A 39 -4.15 6.58 -20.40
C LEU A 39 -3.37 7.10 -21.61
N LEU A 40 -2.07 7.39 -21.47
CA LEU A 40 -1.20 7.77 -22.58
C LEU A 40 -1.16 6.67 -23.63
N CYS A 41 -1.03 5.41 -23.23
CA CYS A 41 -1.02 4.27 -24.16
C CYS A 41 -2.36 4.11 -24.88
N VAL A 42 -3.50 4.25 -24.18
CA VAL A 42 -4.84 4.30 -24.80
C VAL A 42 -4.89 5.40 -25.86
N GLY A 43 -4.45 6.61 -25.54
CA GLY A 43 -4.42 7.74 -26.45
C GLY A 43 -3.55 7.47 -27.69
N ILE A 44 -2.38 6.87 -27.53
CA ILE A 44 -1.49 6.51 -28.65
C ILE A 44 -2.14 5.45 -29.55
N PHE A 45 -2.73 4.38 -28.99
CA PHE A 45 -3.39 3.34 -29.78
C PHE A 45 -4.57 3.87 -30.59
N ILE A 46 -5.36 4.82 -30.04
CA ILE A 46 -6.43 5.48 -30.78
C ILE A 46 -5.86 6.41 -31.86
N ALA A 47 -4.88 7.25 -31.51
CA ALA A 47 -4.31 8.23 -32.44
C ALA A 47 -3.58 7.58 -33.63
N THR A 48 -2.97 6.42 -33.43
CA THR A 48 -2.28 5.65 -34.48
C THR A 48 -3.22 4.76 -35.30
N GLY A 49 -4.49 4.61 -34.87
CA GLY A 49 -5.49 3.77 -35.55
C GLY A 49 -5.32 2.26 -35.28
N VAL A 50 -4.41 1.85 -34.43
CA VAL A 50 -4.21 0.43 -34.02
C VAL A 50 -5.51 -0.11 -33.38
N LEU A 51 -6.17 0.72 -32.54
CA LEU A 51 -7.45 0.38 -31.94
C LEU A 51 -8.51 1.44 -32.27
N SER A 52 -9.76 0.99 -32.52
CA SER A 52 -10.89 1.91 -32.55
C SER A 52 -11.17 2.44 -31.12
N PRO A 53 -11.74 3.65 -30.98
CA PRO A 53 -12.07 4.22 -29.68
C PRO A 53 -12.90 3.28 -28.78
N GLU A 54 -13.87 2.55 -29.38
CA GLU A 54 -14.72 1.62 -28.65
C GLU A 54 -13.91 0.48 -28.04
N LYS A 55 -12.99 -0.11 -28.83
CA LYS A 55 -12.12 -1.21 -28.36
C LYS A 55 -11.09 -0.74 -27.32
N ALA A 56 -10.51 0.44 -27.55
CA ALA A 56 -9.51 0.99 -26.65
C ALA A 56 -10.09 1.37 -25.28
N LEU A 57 -11.35 1.82 -25.24
CA LEU A 57 -12.05 2.25 -24.01
C LEU A 57 -12.93 1.15 -23.40
N ALA A 58 -13.05 -0.02 -24.01
CA ALA A 58 -13.92 -1.11 -23.54
C ALA A 58 -13.65 -1.52 -22.08
N GLY A 59 -12.38 -1.45 -21.64
CA GLY A 59 -12.00 -1.76 -20.26
C GLY A 59 -12.68 -0.87 -19.21
N PHE A 60 -12.98 0.40 -19.54
CA PHE A 60 -13.63 1.32 -18.59
C PHE A 60 -15.12 0.98 -18.33
N GLY A 61 -15.76 0.27 -19.24
CA GLY A 61 -17.13 -0.22 -19.08
C GLY A 61 -17.23 -1.67 -18.61
N SER A 62 -16.13 -2.30 -18.25
CA SER A 62 -16.12 -3.73 -17.92
C SER A 62 -16.89 -4.03 -16.63
N PRO A 63 -17.63 -5.18 -16.57
CA PRO A 63 -18.31 -5.62 -15.35
C PRO A 63 -17.36 -5.77 -14.16
N SER A 64 -16.10 -6.17 -14.40
CA SER A 64 -15.07 -6.31 -13.39
C SER A 64 -14.71 -4.98 -12.74
N LEU A 65 -14.60 -3.90 -13.54
CA LEU A 65 -14.29 -2.56 -13.04
C LEU A 65 -15.43 -2.00 -12.19
N ILE A 66 -16.68 -2.18 -12.65
CA ILE A 66 -17.88 -1.79 -11.90
C ILE A 66 -17.95 -2.56 -10.57
N THR A 67 -17.65 -3.86 -10.58
CA THR A 67 -17.56 -4.68 -9.37
C THR A 67 -16.53 -4.12 -8.39
N LEU A 68 -15.36 -3.74 -8.89
CA LEU A 68 -14.29 -3.16 -8.05
C LEU A 68 -14.71 -1.83 -7.41
N MET A 69 -15.38 -0.96 -8.16
CA MET A 69 -15.93 0.30 -7.63
C MET A 69 -16.92 0.06 -6.49
N GLY A 70 -17.82 -0.90 -6.67
CA GLY A 70 -18.78 -1.29 -5.63
C GLY A 70 -18.10 -1.92 -4.42
N LEU A 71 -17.04 -2.73 -4.62
CA LEU A 71 -16.26 -3.32 -3.53
C LEU A 71 -15.55 -2.26 -2.67
N PHE A 72 -15.04 -1.20 -3.27
CA PHE A 72 -14.47 -0.09 -2.49
C PHE A 72 -15.53 0.56 -1.59
N ALA A 73 -16.75 0.75 -2.09
CA ALA A 73 -17.85 1.31 -1.32
C ALA A 73 -18.28 0.38 -0.17
N VAL A 74 -18.50 -0.92 -0.44
CA VAL A 74 -18.87 -1.92 0.57
C VAL A 74 -17.77 -2.05 1.64
N SER A 75 -16.49 -2.10 1.24
CA SER A 75 -15.36 -2.15 2.16
C SER A 75 -15.31 -0.94 3.07
N SER A 76 -15.51 0.27 2.54
CA SER A 76 -15.58 1.50 3.33
C SER A 76 -16.69 1.45 4.38
N ALA A 77 -17.87 0.96 4.00
CA ALA A 77 -18.99 0.78 4.94
C ALA A 77 -18.66 -0.24 6.05
N LEU A 78 -18.01 -1.36 5.71
CA LEU A 78 -17.59 -2.38 6.68
C LEU A 78 -16.58 -1.81 7.70
N PHE A 79 -15.58 -1.05 7.23
CA PHE A 79 -14.59 -0.45 8.14
C PHE A 79 -15.23 0.55 9.09
N LYS A 80 -16.10 1.43 8.58
CA LYS A 80 -16.80 2.45 9.37
C LYS A 80 -17.78 1.85 10.38
N SER A 81 -18.40 0.73 10.05
CA SER A 81 -19.31 0.02 10.98
C SER A 81 -18.61 -0.76 12.08
N GLY A 82 -17.28 -0.77 12.11
CA GLY A 82 -16.51 -1.51 13.12
C GLY A 82 -16.49 -3.02 12.91
N ALA A 83 -16.61 -3.49 11.66
CA ALA A 83 -16.58 -4.94 11.37
C ALA A 83 -15.29 -5.63 11.87
N LEU A 84 -14.17 -4.88 11.96
CA LEU A 84 -12.89 -5.39 12.45
C LEU A 84 -12.70 -5.27 13.98
N ASP A 85 -13.67 -4.75 14.73
CA ASP A 85 -13.49 -4.55 16.20
C ASP A 85 -13.22 -5.85 16.93
N ARG A 86 -13.86 -6.96 16.55
CA ARG A 86 -13.55 -8.28 17.13
C ARG A 86 -12.11 -8.70 16.89
N VAL A 87 -11.57 -8.39 15.70
CA VAL A 87 -10.17 -8.65 15.38
C VAL A 87 -9.27 -7.79 16.28
N ARG A 88 -9.65 -6.53 16.50
CA ARG A 88 -8.94 -5.60 17.41
C ARG A 88 -8.94 -6.12 18.85
N GLU A 89 -10.09 -6.55 19.35
CA GLU A 89 -10.24 -7.15 20.68
C GLU A 89 -9.36 -8.41 20.83
N LEU A 90 -9.36 -9.29 19.84
CA LEU A 90 -8.54 -10.50 19.84
C LEU A 90 -7.05 -10.19 19.86
N ILE A 91 -6.58 -9.24 19.02
CA ILE A 91 -5.18 -8.80 19.01
C ILE A 91 -4.79 -8.18 20.35
N SER A 92 -5.68 -7.41 20.97
CA SER A 92 -5.44 -6.74 22.25
C SER A 92 -5.52 -7.69 23.44
N SER A 93 -6.03 -8.90 23.27
CA SER A 93 -6.23 -9.86 24.35
C SER A 93 -4.90 -10.28 25.01
N GLU A 94 -4.95 -10.55 26.32
CA GLU A 94 -3.78 -11.04 27.06
C GLU A 94 -3.30 -12.43 26.64
N SER A 95 -4.12 -13.17 25.92
CA SER A 95 -3.78 -14.52 25.42
C SER A 95 -2.70 -14.50 24.35
N ILE A 96 -2.56 -13.37 23.62
CA ILE A 96 -1.57 -13.21 22.54
C ILE A 96 -0.34 -12.48 23.09
N ARG A 97 0.63 -13.27 23.57
CA ARG A 97 1.85 -12.74 24.22
C ARG A 97 3.12 -12.84 23.37
N THR A 98 3.10 -13.60 22.30
CA THR A 98 4.30 -13.85 21.48
C THR A 98 4.07 -13.48 20.03
N PRO A 99 5.13 -13.04 19.28
CA PRO A 99 5.02 -12.76 17.86
C PRO A 99 4.41 -13.92 17.06
N ARG A 100 4.81 -15.16 17.34
CA ARG A 100 4.27 -16.35 16.65
C ARG A 100 2.77 -16.47 16.80
N LYS A 101 2.21 -16.28 18.01
CA LYS A 101 0.76 -16.32 18.23
C LYS A 101 0.03 -15.22 17.46
N LEU A 102 0.61 -14.01 17.42
CA LEU A 102 0.04 -12.91 16.67
C LEU A 102 0.11 -13.19 15.16
N ILE A 103 1.23 -13.68 14.64
CA ILE A 103 1.38 -14.08 13.23
C ILE A 103 0.37 -15.19 12.87
N SER A 104 0.18 -16.19 13.75
CA SER A 104 -0.82 -17.22 13.52
C SER A 104 -2.24 -16.64 13.47
N LEU A 105 -2.59 -15.74 14.39
CA LEU A 105 -3.89 -15.05 14.35
C LEU A 105 -4.06 -14.25 13.05
N ILE A 106 -3.05 -13.49 12.66
CA ILE A 106 -3.06 -12.71 11.41
C ILE A 106 -3.26 -13.64 10.21
N ALA A 107 -2.49 -14.71 10.12
CA ALA A 107 -2.51 -15.61 8.98
C ALA A 107 -3.81 -16.43 8.87
N PHE A 108 -4.42 -16.84 9.98
CA PHE A 108 -5.66 -17.64 9.96
C PHE A 108 -6.94 -16.81 10.00
N LEU A 109 -6.92 -15.59 10.53
CA LEU A 109 -8.13 -14.77 10.63
C LEU A 109 -8.13 -13.64 9.61
N ILE A 110 -7.01 -12.92 9.45
CA ILE A 110 -6.97 -11.72 8.61
C ILE A 110 -6.82 -12.09 7.13
N ALA A 111 -6.04 -13.13 6.79
CA ALA A 111 -5.90 -13.53 5.41
C ALA A 111 -7.24 -13.93 4.76
N PRO A 112 -8.11 -14.77 5.36
CA PRO A 112 -9.43 -15.03 4.79
C PRO A 112 -10.32 -13.79 4.67
N ILE A 113 -10.25 -12.85 5.62
CA ILE A 113 -10.97 -11.56 5.52
C ILE A 113 -10.48 -10.79 4.29
N SER A 114 -9.17 -10.81 4.04
CA SER A 114 -8.57 -10.16 2.87
C SER A 114 -8.91 -10.85 1.54
N GLY A 115 -9.44 -12.07 1.58
CA GLY A 115 -10.05 -12.72 0.42
C GLY A 115 -11.36 -12.07 -0.06
N ILE A 116 -12.01 -11.27 0.79
CA ILE A 116 -13.29 -10.61 0.49
C ILE A 116 -13.13 -9.09 0.47
N VAL A 117 -12.22 -8.56 1.30
CA VAL A 117 -11.98 -7.12 1.49
C VAL A 117 -10.61 -6.77 0.91
N PRO A 118 -10.46 -5.69 0.15
CA PRO A 118 -9.17 -5.31 -0.44
C PRO A 118 -8.04 -5.19 0.61
N ASN A 119 -6.84 -5.65 0.25
CA ASN A 119 -5.67 -5.77 1.15
C ASN A 119 -5.28 -4.45 1.82
N THR A 120 -5.24 -3.34 1.07
CA THR A 120 -4.72 -2.05 1.54
C THR A 120 -5.49 -1.50 2.73
N PRO A 121 -6.83 -1.41 2.73
CA PRO A 121 -7.61 -0.98 3.89
C PRO A 121 -7.43 -1.89 5.12
N VAL A 122 -7.30 -3.20 4.91
CA VAL A 122 -7.09 -4.17 6.00
C VAL A 122 -5.76 -3.89 6.71
N VAL A 123 -4.67 -3.75 5.96
CA VAL A 123 -3.35 -3.43 6.53
C VAL A 123 -3.37 -2.05 7.20
N ALA A 124 -3.97 -1.04 6.55
CA ALA A 124 -4.07 0.32 7.09
C ALA A 124 -4.72 0.37 8.48
N SER A 125 -5.83 -0.36 8.64
CA SER A 125 -6.60 -0.37 9.90
C SER A 125 -5.94 -1.18 11.01
N LEU A 126 -5.14 -2.19 10.68
CA LEU A 126 -4.50 -3.07 11.65
C LEU A 126 -3.09 -2.63 12.03
N LEU A 127 -2.42 -1.85 11.19
CA LEU A 127 -1.06 -1.40 11.40
C LEU A 127 -0.88 -0.67 12.75
N PRO A 128 -1.65 0.40 13.08
CA PRO A 128 -1.47 1.10 14.35
C PRO A 128 -1.83 0.22 15.57
N LEU A 129 -2.77 -0.70 15.39
CA LEU A 129 -3.14 -1.65 16.43
C LEU A 129 -2.00 -2.61 16.77
N ILE A 130 -1.32 -3.13 15.73
CA ILE A 130 -0.18 -4.03 15.88
C ILE A 130 1.02 -3.27 16.44
N GLU A 131 1.27 -2.03 16.02
CA GLU A 131 2.29 -1.18 16.61
C GLU A 131 2.04 -1.00 18.11
N GLY A 132 0.84 -0.60 18.52
CA GLY A 132 0.47 -0.46 19.93
C GLY A 132 0.53 -1.79 20.72
N TRP A 133 0.27 -2.95 20.07
CA TRP A 133 0.48 -4.26 20.69
C TRP A 133 1.97 -4.54 20.91
N CYS A 134 2.81 -4.22 19.93
CA CYS A 134 4.27 -4.35 20.02
C CYS A 134 4.84 -3.47 21.14
N GLU A 135 4.41 -2.24 21.22
CA GLU A 135 4.79 -1.27 22.25
C GLU A 135 4.51 -1.77 23.66
N ARG A 136 3.25 -2.14 23.93
CA ARG A 136 2.84 -2.68 25.25
C ARG A 136 3.61 -3.91 25.70
N ARG A 137 4.23 -4.66 24.77
CA ARG A 137 4.96 -5.92 25.04
C ARG A 137 6.46 -5.85 24.85
N ASN A 138 7.01 -4.67 24.55
CA ASN A 138 8.44 -4.49 24.24
C ASN A 138 8.93 -5.42 23.12
N ILE A 139 8.11 -5.61 22.07
CA ILE A 139 8.44 -6.42 20.90
C ILE A 139 8.67 -5.49 19.72
N SER A 140 9.68 -5.74 18.91
CA SER A 140 9.93 -4.95 17.71
C SER A 140 8.81 -5.14 16.67
N PRO A 141 8.22 -4.06 16.11
CA PRO A 141 7.25 -4.15 15.01
C PRO A 141 7.79 -4.90 13.79
N SER A 142 9.10 -4.87 13.58
CA SER A 142 9.76 -5.63 12.50
C SER A 142 9.54 -7.14 12.56
N LYS A 143 9.14 -7.69 13.70
CA LYS A 143 8.84 -9.12 13.85
C LYS A 143 7.45 -9.50 13.33
N VAL A 144 6.53 -8.54 13.13
CA VAL A 144 5.10 -8.85 12.90
C VAL A 144 4.50 -8.12 11.69
N LEU A 145 4.98 -6.91 11.37
CA LEU A 145 4.34 -6.08 10.35
C LEU A 145 4.51 -6.65 8.92
N LEU A 146 5.66 -7.24 8.58
CA LEU A 146 5.84 -7.86 7.27
C LEU A 146 4.97 -9.11 7.10
N PRO A 147 4.86 -10.03 8.08
CA PRO A 147 3.84 -11.08 8.09
C PRO A 147 2.41 -10.60 7.90
N LEU A 148 2.01 -9.43 8.44
CA LEU A 148 0.70 -8.83 8.19
C LEU A 148 0.50 -8.55 6.70
N SER A 149 1.46 -7.89 6.05
CA SER A 149 1.38 -7.61 4.62
C SER A 149 1.30 -8.89 3.79
N PHE A 150 2.16 -9.87 4.07
CA PHE A 150 2.19 -11.13 3.34
C PHE A 150 0.92 -11.97 3.55
N ALA A 151 0.35 -11.97 4.75
CA ALA A 151 -0.90 -12.66 5.04
C ALA A 151 -2.07 -12.07 4.21
N THR A 152 -2.15 -10.75 4.08
CA THR A 152 -3.18 -10.11 3.25
C THR A 152 -2.98 -10.39 1.76
N LEU A 153 -1.74 -10.44 1.28
CA LEU A 153 -1.43 -10.83 -0.11
C LEU A 153 -1.87 -12.28 -0.40
N LEU A 154 -1.52 -13.22 0.47
CA LEU A 154 -1.96 -14.61 0.36
C LEU A 154 -3.48 -14.74 0.46
N GLY A 155 -4.11 -13.99 1.36
CA GLY A 155 -5.57 -13.92 1.49
C GLY A 155 -6.24 -13.38 0.23
N GLY A 156 -5.64 -12.38 -0.41
CA GLY A 156 -6.12 -11.80 -1.66
C GLY A 156 -6.22 -12.78 -2.83
N THR A 157 -5.54 -13.94 -2.76
CA THR A 157 -5.61 -15.00 -3.78
C THR A 157 -6.67 -16.08 -3.49
N LEU A 158 -7.43 -15.96 -2.39
CA LEU A 158 -8.45 -16.95 -2.03
C LEU A 158 -9.71 -16.83 -2.88
N THR A 159 -10.11 -15.63 -3.25
CA THR A 159 -11.31 -15.38 -4.06
C THR A 159 -11.05 -14.29 -5.10
N LEU A 160 -11.96 -14.18 -6.06
CA LEU A 160 -11.90 -13.14 -7.10
C LEU A 160 -11.94 -11.72 -6.50
N LEU A 161 -12.60 -11.51 -5.37
CA LEU A 161 -12.79 -10.21 -4.71
C LEU A 161 -11.57 -9.71 -3.94
N GLY A 162 -10.66 -10.60 -3.56
CA GLY A 162 -9.55 -10.28 -2.65
C GLY A 162 -8.53 -9.29 -3.23
N SER A 163 -8.43 -9.19 -4.55
CA SER A 163 -7.49 -8.26 -5.21
C SER A 163 -8.07 -7.67 -6.49
N SER A 164 -7.77 -6.39 -6.74
CA SER A 164 -8.12 -5.74 -8.02
C SER A 164 -7.46 -6.40 -9.23
N VAL A 165 -6.32 -7.04 -9.05
CA VAL A 165 -5.61 -7.77 -10.11
C VAL A 165 -6.41 -9.00 -10.54
N ASN A 166 -7.07 -9.69 -9.62
CA ASN A 166 -7.90 -10.85 -9.95
C ASN A 166 -9.06 -10.46 -10.86
N LEU A 167 -9.69 -9.31 -10.58
CA LEU A 167 -10.76 -8.76 -11.41
C LEU A 167 -10.27 -8.34 -12.81
N LEU A 168 -9.06 -7.75 -12.89
CA LEU A 168 -8.42 -7.45 -14.17
C LEU A 168 -8.16 -8.70 -15.00
N VAL A 169 -7.64 -9.77 -14.37
CA VAL A 169 -7.42 -11.06 -15.05
C VAL A 169 -8.74 -11.62 -15.58
N SER A 170 -9.82 -11.55 -14.78
CA SER A 170 -11.14 -11.98 -15.21
C SER A 170 -11.64 -11.18 -16.42
N ASP A 171 -11.43 -9.86 -16.41
CA ASP A 171 -11.82 -8.97 -17.51
C ASP A 171 -11.02 -9.29 -18.79
N ILE A 172 -9.70 -9.41 -18.69
CA ILE A 172 -8.84 -9.77 -19.84
C ILE A 172 -9.22 -11.16 -20.36
N SER A 173 -9.46 -12.14 -19.48
CA SER A 173 -9.91 -13.48 -19.87
C SER A 173 -11.22 -13.44 -20.68
N GLN A 174 -12.16 -12.61 -20.24
CA GLN A 174 -13.44 -12.41 -20.94
C GLN A 174 -13.24 -11.74 -22.32
N GLN A 175 -12.40 -10.70 -22.39
CA GLN A 175 -12.06 -10.00 -23.64
C GLN A 175 -11.37 -10.91 -24.65
N LEU A 176 -10.53 -11.84 -24.18
CA LEU A 176 -9.85 -12.85 -24.99
C LEU A 176 -10.76 -14.02 -25.39
N GLY A 177 -12.04 -14.03 -24.96
CA GLY A 177 -13.02 -15.04 -25.34
C GLY A 177 -13.06 -16.30 -24.47
N TYR A 178 -12.29 -16.35 -23.37
CA TYR A 178 -12.24 -17.50 -22.46
C TYR A 178 -13.24 -17.44 -21.30
N GLY A 179 -14.07 -16.40 -21.26
CA GLY A 179 -15.08 -16.18 -20.23
C GLY A 179 -14.53 -15.48 -18.99
N ALA A 180 -15.46 -14.95 -18.16
CA ALA A 180 -15.12 -14.35 -16.89
C ALA A 180 -14.86 -15.44 -15.83
N LEU A 181 -13.94 -15.14 -14.89
CA LEU A 181 -13.68 -16.02 -13.76
C LEU A 181 -14.82 -15.96 -12.74
N GLU A 182 -15.19 -17.10 -12.21
CA GLU A 182 -16.16 -17.19 -11.11
C GLU A 182 -15.55 -16.78 -9.78
N LEU A 183 -16.40 -16.44 -8.79
CA LEU A 183 -15.99 -15.95 -7.48
C LEU A 183 -14.95 -16.84 -6.79
N PHE A 184 -15.14 -18.16 -6.85
CA PHE A 184 -14.32 -19.16 -6.18
C PHE A 184 -13.37 -19.93 -7.11
N SER A 185 -13.22 -19.52 -8.37
CA SER A 185 -12.30 -20.18 -9.32
C SER A 185 -10.86 -20.27 -8.82
N LEU A 186 -10.43 -19.28 -8.02
CA LEU A 186 -9.08 -19.21 -7.46
C LEU A 186 -8.91 -20.14 -6.24
N THR A 187 -10.00 -20.52 -5.58
CA THR A 187 -9.99 -21.11 -4.23
C THR A 187 -9.29 -22.47 -4.20
N SER A 188 -9.40 -23.27 -5.27
CA SER A 188 -8.77 -24.57 -5.36
C SER A 188 -7.23 -24.52 -5.26
N ILE A 189 -6.62 -23.48 -5.81
CA ILE A 189 -5.18 -23.22 -5.74
C ILE A 189 -4.87 -22.30 -4.56
N GLY A 190 -5.75 -21.33 -4.29
CA GLY A 190 -5.56 -20.31 -3.26
C GLY A 190 -5.48 -20.89 -1.84
N ILE A 191 -6.29 -21.90 -1.50
CA ILE A 191 -6.25 -22.56 -0.18
C ILE A 191 -4.90 -23.23 0.07
N PRO A 192 -4.38 -24.11 -0.81
CA PRO A 192 -3.03 -24.67 -0.63
C PRO A 192 -1.95 -23.59 -0.52
N VAL A 193 -1.98 -22.57 -1.38
CA VAL A 193 -1.03 -21.45 -1.37
C VAL A 193 -1.08 -20.70 -0.03
N TRP A 194 -2.28 -20.37 0.45
CA TRP A 194 -2.47 -19.73 1.75
C TRP A 194 -1.96 -20.59 2.91
N LEU A 195 -2.26 -21.89 2.95
CA LEU A 195 -1.83 -22.78 4.03
C LEU A 195 -0.30 -22.94 4.06
N ILE A 196 0.33 -23.10 2.89
CA ILE A 196 1.78 -23.22 2.78
C ILE A 196 2.45 -21.91 3.18
N GLY A 197 1.93 -20.77 2.68
CA GLY A 197 2.44 -19.44 3.03
C GLY A 197 2.28 -19.14 4.52
N THR A 198 1.14 -19.52 5.12
CA THR A 198 0.90 -19.40 6.56
C THR A 198 1.89 -20.22 7.36
N THR A 199 2.11 -21.48 6.97
CA THR A 199 3.09 -22.37 7.60
C THR A 199 4.50 -21.77 7.51
N TYR A 200 4.89 -21.29 6.34
CA TYR A 200 6.16 -20.59 6.15
C TYR A 200 6.30 -19.42 7.11
N MET A 201 5.30 -18.52 7.15
CA MET A 201 5.33 -17.35 8.02
C MET A 201 5.50 -17.72 9.49
N ILE A 202 4.77 -18.73 9.99
CA ILE A 202 4.83 -19.14 11.39
C ILE A 202 6.19 -19.76 11.75
N LEU A 203 6.78 -20.54 10.85
CA LEU A 203 8.04 -21.24 11.10
C LEU A 203 9.27 -20.35 10.93
N VAL A 204 9.23 -19.45 9.95
CA VAL A 204 10.43 -18.77 9.46
C VAL A 204 10.55 -17.33 10.01
N SER A 205 9.46 -16.71 10.46
CA SER A 205 9.46 -15.32 10.91
C SER A 205 10.44 -15.02 12.03
N ASP A 206 10.54 -15.89 13.03
CA ASP A 206 11.44 -15.65 14.16
C ASP A 206 12.91 -15.63 13.75
N VAL A 207 13.28 -16.40 12.71
CA VAL A 207 14.67 -16.58 12.24
C VAL A 207 15.07 -15.50 11.24
N LEU A 208 14.22 -15.22 10.26
CA LEU A 208 14.58 -14.34 9.14
C LEU A 208 14.22 -12.87 9.37
N LEU A 209 13.19 -12.59 10.18
CA LEU A 209 12.82 -11.20 10.43
C LEU A 209 13.80 -10.54 11.41
N PRO A 210 14.32 -9.36 11.07
CA PRO A 210 15.24 -8.65 11.93
C PRO A 210 14.55 -8.21 13.23
N ASP A 211 15.31 -8.16 14.32
CA ASP A 211 14.87 -7.52 15.56
C ASP A 211 15.48 -6.11 15.63
N ARG A 212 14.82 -5.15 15.00
CA ARG A 212 15.33 -3.77 14.90
C ARG A 212 14.91 -2.88 16.07
N GLY A 213 14.37 -3.46 17.12
CA GLY A 213 14.00 -2.77 18.35
C GLY A 213 14.97 -2.97 19.50
N ARG A 214 15.99 -3.85 19.32
CA ARG A 214 16.94 -4.24 20.39
C ARG A 214 18.35 -3.66 20.30
N ASP A 215 18.58 -2.59 19.58
CA ASP A 215 19.80 -1.84 19.81
C ASP A 215 19.74 -1.28 21.23
N LYS A 216 20.46 -1.96 22.14
CA LYS A 216 20.46 -1.71 23.60
C LYS A 216 20.85 -0.28 23.99
N GLU A 217 21.40 0.50 23.09
CA GLU A 217 21.63 1.93 23.27
C GLU A 217 20.35 2.77 23.16
N PHE A 218 19.31 2.29 22.42
CA PHE A 218 18.03 2.97 22.26
C PHE A 218 16.97 2.59 23.31
N ILE A 219 17.10 1.42 23.96
CA ILE A 219 16.12 0.91 24.95
C ILE A 219 16.24 1.57 26.33
N LYS A 220 17.30 2.36 26.57
CA LYS A 220 17.37 3.12 27.83
C LYS A 220 16.31 4.21 27.96
N ASN A 221 15.70 4.58 26.84
CA ASN A 221 14.68 5.61 26.74
C ASN A 221 13.50 5.05 25.94
N GLY A 222 12.51 4.57 26.58
CA GLY A 222 11.27 3.93 26.15
C GLY A 222 10.49 4.43 24.91
N ASP A 223 11.15 4.84 23.82
CA ASP A 223 10.51 5.63 22.78
C ASP A 223 10.65 5.10 21.36
N MET A 224 9.64 4.38 20.91
CA MET A 224 9.49 4.00 19.50
C MET A 224 9.03 5.16 18.58
N ASN A 225 8.69 6.32 19.12
CA ASN A 225 8.16 7.48 18.37
C ASN A 225 9.12 8.67 18.43
N ILE A 226 10.31 8.51 17.85
CA ILE A 226 11.29 9.60 17.75
C ILE A 226 11.00 10.43 16.49
N TYR A 227 10.76 11.71 16.69
CA TYR A 227 10.53 12.70 15.66
C TYR A 227 11.67 13.69 15.55
N PHE A 228 11.85 14.23 14.36
CA PHE A 228 12.71 15.37 14.09
C PHE A 228 11.83 16.61 13.94
N THR A 229 12.14 17.66 14.70
CA THR A 229 11.42 18.93 14.66
C THR A 229 12.34 20.10 14.85
N GLU A 230 11.90 21.27 14.36
CA GLU A 230 12.55 22.55 14.55
C GLU A 230 11.82 23.31 15.65
N VAL A 231 12.56 23.77 16.65
CA VAL A 231 12.02 24.56 17.77
C VAL A 231 12.74 25.88 17.86
N THR A 232 12.01 26.95 18.13
CA THR A 232 12.56 28.29 18.37
C THR A 232 12.51 28.60 19.86
N ILE A 233 13.58 29.16 20.41
CA ILE A 233 13.67 29.55 21.82
C ILE A 233 13.16 30.98 21.96
N PRO A 234 12.00 31.19 22.62
CA PRO A 234 11.49 32.53 22.87
C PRO A 234 12.38 33.28 23.89
N SER A 235 12.36 34.61 23.84
CA SER A 235 13.10 35.46 24.79
C SER A 235 12.70 35.25 26.25
N THR A 236 11.48 34.75 26.48
CA THR A 236 10.93 34.46 27.81
C THR A 236 11.31 33.07 28.32
N SER A 237 11.99 32.25 27.53
CA SER A 237 12.34 30.87 27.88
C SER A 237 13.39 30.84 29.02
N GLU A 238 13.18 29.93 29.97
CA GLU A 238 14.14 29.63 31.04
C GLU A 238 15.49 29.06 30.50
N LEU A 239 15.50 28.63 29.25
CA LEU A 239 16.70 28.07 28.60
C LEU A 239 17.68 29.15 28.16
N VAL A 240 17.25 30.42 28.03
CA VAL A 240 18.10 31.52 27.60
C VAL A 240 19.24 31.76 28.59
N GLY A 241 20.45 31.86 28.07
CA GLY A 241 21.69 32.07 28.85
C GLY A 241 22.30 30.78 29.40
N GLN A 242 21.58 29.67 29.38
CA GLN A 242 22.12 28.36 29.80
C GLN A 242 22.90 27.69 28.65
N SER A 243 23.91 26.87 28.98
CA SER A 243 24.49 26.01 27.95
C SER A 243 23.57 24.83 27.65
N VAL A 244 23.66 24.25 26.45
CA VAL A 244 22.85 23.08 26.06
C VAL A 244 23.00 21.94 27.11
N ARG A 245 24.21 21.76 27.67
CA ARG A 245 24.46 20.81 28.76
C ARG A 245 23.70 21.16 30.05
N ASN A 246 23.73 22.44 30.45
CA ASN A 246 23.14 22.90 31.71
C ASN A 246 21.63 23.07 31.61
N SER A 247 21.07 23.25 30.41
CA SER A 247 19.62 23.31 30.16
C SER A 247 18.91 21.99 30.52
N ARG A 248 19.67 20.91 30.67
CA ARG A 248 19.16 19.57 30.99
C ARG A 248 18.09 19.04 30.04
N LEU A 249 17.99 19.58 28.81
CA LEU A 249 17.03 19.15 27.78
C LEU A 249 17.06 17.64 27.60
N GLN A 250 18.28 17.06 27.51
CA GLN A 250 18.45 15.61 27.35
C GLN A 250 18.02 14.79 28.57
N ARG A 251 18.22 15.31 29.80
CA ARG A 251 17.90 14.57 31.04
C ARG A 251 16.45 14.73 31.47
N ARG A 252 15.84 15.88 31.19
CA ARG A 252 14.48 16.22 31.64
C ARG A 252 13.41 15.82 30.64
N PHE A 253 13.72 15.94 29.31
CA PHE A 253 12.77 15.75 28.22
C PHE A 253 13.25 14.75 27.17
N ASP A 254 14.32 14.02 27.43
CA ASP A 254 14.93 13.06 26.49
C ASP A 254 15.14 13.63 25.06
N VAL A 255 15.60 14.89 25.02
CA VAL A 255 15.80 15.63 23.78
C VAL A 255 17.26 15.64 23.38
N ASP A 256 17.57 15.17 22.19
CA ASP A 256 18.89 15.35 21.58
C ASP A 256 18.88 16.59 20.67
N VAL A 257 19.76 17.53 20.95
CA VAL A 257 19.98 18.70 20.09
C VAL A 257 20.99 18.33 19.01
N LEU A 258 20.53 18.31 17.76
CA LEU A 258 21.33 17.90 16.61
C LEU A 258 22.06 19.09 15.98
N GLU A 259 21.41 20.25 15.95
CA GLU A 259 21.90 21.47 15.29
C GLU A 259 21.36 22.70 16.00
N LEU A 260 22.18 23.75 16.09
CA LEU A 260 21.78 25.07 16.56
C LEU A 260 21.96 26.08 15.45
N GLN A 261 20.93 26.87 15.19
CA GLN A 261 20.96 27.92 14.19
C GLN A 261 20.75 29.27 14.84
N ARG A 262 21.66 30.20 14.55
CA ARG A 262 21.65 31.57 15.06
C ARG A 262 21.91 32.56 13.94
N ASN A 263 21.05 33.54 13.77
CA ASN A 263 21.20 34.61 12.73
C ASN A 263 21.48 34.03 11.32
N GLY A 264 20.84 32.94 10.95
CA GLY A 264 21.02 32.28 9.67
C GLY A 264 22.28 31.41 9.53
N LYS A 265 23.16 31.39 10.55
CA LYS A 265 24.35 30.52 10.56
C LYS A 265 24.06 29.22 11.30
N VAL A 266 24.48 28.11 10.71
CA VAL A 266 24.36 26.78 11.28
C VAL A 266 25.59 26.49 12.14
N ILE A 267 25.35 26.07 13.37
CA ILE A 267 26.38 25.63 14.33
C ILE A 267 26.18 24.14 14.54
N LEU A 268 27.14 23.35 14.10
CA LEU A 268 27.13 21.90 14.21
C LEU A 268 27.76 21.43 15.54
N PRO A 269 27.49 20.19 15.98
CA PRO A 269 28.13 19.60 17.16
C PRO A 269 29.67 19.71 17.13
N PRO A 270 30.31 19.87 18.32
CA PRO A 270 29.76 19.72 19.67
C PRO A 270 29.03 20.99 20.17
N LEU A 271 27.79 20.81 20.63
CA LEU A 271 26.91 21.90 21.08
C LEU A 271 26.82 22.02 22.62
N ALA A 272 27.36 21.04 23.36
CA ALA A 272 27.14 20.91 24.79
C ALA A 272 27.44 22.16 25.62
N ASP A 273 28.51 22.87 25.29
CA ASP A 273 28.97 24.06 26.03
C ASP A 273 28.50 25.39 25.38
N ARG A 274 27.74 25.32 24.30
CA ARG A 274 27.16 26.51 23.66
C ARG A 274 26.01 27.05 24.48
N LYS A 275 26.02 28.37 24.74
CA LYS A 275 24.92 29.08 25.39
C LYS A 275 23.77 29.29 24.41
N ILE A 276 22.58 29.07 24.89
CA ILE A 276 21.34 29.28 24.16
C ILE A 276 20.98 30.77 24.27
N GLU A 277 20.67 31.42 23.13
CA GLU A 277 20.29 32.82 23.07
C GLU A 277 18.82 32.94 22.60
N PRO A 278 18.19 34.08 22.85
CA PRO A 278 16.83 34.36 22.32
C PRO A 278 16.81 34.21 20.79
N ASP A 279 15.71 33.71 20.25
CA ASP A 279 15.49 33.44 18.82
C ASP A 279 16.41 32.34 18.23
N ASP A 280 17.22 31.63 19.04
CA ASP A 280 17.92 30.45 18.56
C ASP A 280 16.92 29.40 18.09
N ARG A 281 17.26 28.77 16.95
CA ARG A 281 16.52 27.63 16.43
C ARG A 281 17.32 26.37 16.63
N LEU A 282 16.70 25.39 17.26
CA LEU A 282 17.28 24.08 17.51
C LEU A 282 16.61 23.04 16.63
N ILE A 283 17.37 22.25 15.92
CA ILE A 283 16.88 21.00 15.35
C ILE A 283 17.06 19.93 16.41
N ILE A 284 15.94 19.39 16.85
CA ILE A 284 15.92 18.42 17.95
C ILE A 284 15.35 17.08 17.49
N ARG A 285 15.82 16.04 18.15
CA ARG A 285 15.28 14.70 18.10
C ARG A 285 14.56 14.46 19.43
N VAL A 286 13.28 14.13 19.38
CA VAL A 286 12.40 14.09 20.56
C VAL A 286 11.26 13.11 20.36
N THR A 287 10.73 12.56 21.45
CA THR A 287 9.51 11.76 21.42
C THR A 287 8.26 12.61 21.33
N ARG A 288 7.14 12.02 20.88
CA ARG A 288 5.84 12.71 20.85
C ARG A 288 5.46 13.23 22.24
N ALA A 289 5.61 12.40 23.27
CA ALA A 289 5.24 12.75 24.65
C ALA A 289 6.08 13.90 25.21
N ASP A 290 7.40 13.88 24.97
CA ASP A 290 8.31 14.90 25.49
C ASP A 290 8.23 16.20 24.68
N LEU A 291 7.88 16.13 23.39
CA LEU A 291 7.57 17.30 22.59
C LEU A 291 6.39 18.09 23.17
N PHE A 292 5.33 17.38 23.55
CA PHE A 292 4.16 18.00 24.22
C PHE A 292 4.52 18.60 25.59
N ARG A 293 5.33 17.90 26.41
CA ARG A 293 5.80 18.42 27.70
C ARG A 293 6.62 19.70 27.55
N LEU A 294 7.57 19.71 26.60
CA LEU A 294 8.37 20.90 26.30
C LEU A 294 7.52 22.11 25.92
N GLN A 295 6.46 21.88 25.21
CA GLN A 295 5.56 22.94 24.78
C GLN A 295 4.65 23.42 25.91
N GLN A 296 4.10 22.52 26.72
CA GLN A 296 3.26 22.87 27.87
C GLN A 296 4.03 23.72 28.90
N GLU A 297 5.31 23.53 29.03
CA GLU A 297 6.16 24.33 29.94
C GLU A 297 6.54 25.70 29.34
N HIS A 298 5.97 26.12 28.21
CA HIS A 298 6.26 27.39 27.51
C HIS A 298 7.74 27.66 27.25
N THR A 299 8.55 26.60 27.23
CA THR A 299 10.01 26.68 27.11
C THR A 299 10.46 26.88 25.68
N ILE A 300 9.63 26.44 24.69
CA ILE A 300 9.95 26.46 23.27
C ILE A 300 8.73 26.79 22.41
N LEU A 301 8.99 27.25 21.17
CA LEU A 301 7.97 27.45 20.13
C LEU A 301 8.21 26.46 18.99
N LEU A 302 7.14 25.80 18.52
CA LEU A 302 7.17 24.88 17.41
C LEU A 302 6.83 25.60 16.09
N GLY A 303 7.68 25.42 15.06
CA GLY A 303 7.45 25.94 13.72
C GLY A 303 7.87 27.40 13.46
N GLU A 304 7.72 27.87 12.21
CA GLU A 304 8.25 29.16 11.69
C GLU A 304 7.51 30.43 12.18
N ASN A 305 6.58 30.40 13.12
CA ASN A 305 5.70 31.54 13.40
C ASN A 305 6.23 32.50 14.46
N LYS A 306 6.65 33.67 13.97
CA LYS A 306 6.85 34.91 14.77
C LYS A 306 5.55 35.72 15.03
N THR A 307 4.42 35.33 14.46
CA THR A 307 3.19 36.15 14.49
C THR A 307 2.03 35.37 15.06
N SER A 308 1.71 35.68 16.28
CA SER A 308 0.45 35.64 17.01
C SER A 308 0.67 35.20 18.44
N PHE A 309 1.18 36.12 19.25
CA PHE A 309 1.05 36.10 20.70
C PHE A 309 -0.26 36.81 21.08
N ASP A 310 -1.36 36.11 21.01
CA ASP A 310 -2.43 36.27 21.97
C ASP A 310 -2.54 34.89 22.65
N GLY A 311 -2.39 34.89 23.98
CA GLY A 311 -2.16 33.78 24.90
C GLY A 311 -3.05 32.53 24.79
N ALA A 312 -3.32 32.04 23.62
CA ALA A 312 -4.01 30.79 23.37
C ALA A 312 -2.99 29.64 23.31
N ASN A 313 -3.08 28.72 24.25
CA ASN A 313 -2.39 27.44 24.25
C ASN A 313 -2.60 26.73 22.90
N ILE A 314 -1.53 26.60 22.09
CA ILE A 314 -1.60 25.95 20.78
C ILE A 314 -1.95 24.45 20.89
N PHE A 315 -1.92 23.88 22.09
CA PHE A 315 -2.29 22.49 22.39
C PHE A 315 -3.33 22.32 23.51
N SER A 316 -3.98 23.37 23.97
CA SER A 316 -5.25 23.14 24.60
C SER A 316 -6.15 22.48 23.55
N ASP A 317 -6.84 21.41 23.92
CA ASP A 317 -8.04 20.93 23.23
C ASP A 317 -9.10 22.05 23.25
N ASP A 318 -8.75 23.19 22.66
CA ASP A 318 -9.73 24.20 22.29
C ASP A 318 -10.59 23.56 21.19
N GLU A 319 -11.86 23.59 21.41
CA GLU A 319 -12.92 23.01 20.61
C GLU A 319 -12.64 23.07 19.10
N GLY A 320 -11.85 22.09 18.57
CA GLY A 320 -11.73 21.92 17.13
C GLY A 320 -10.40 21.54 16.51
N THR A 321 -9.24 21.64 17.18
CA THR A 321 -7.95 21.21 16.58
C THR A 321 -7.42 19.95 17.25
N LYS A 322 -7.05 18.93 16.44
CA LYS A 322 -6.46 17.67 16.94
C LYS A 322 -5.08 17.43 16.36
N THR A 323 -4.22 16.78 17.13
CA THR A 323 -2.90 16.35 16.68
C THR A 323 -2.92 14.85 16.38
N PHE A 324 -2.43 14.48 15.20
CA PHE A 324 -2.50 13.11 14.68
C PHE A 324 -1.28 12.76 13.85
N GLU A 325 -1.05 11.45 13.73
CA GLU A 325 -0.01 10.89 12.88
C GLU A 325 -0.58 10.52 11.50
N ALA A 326 0.17 10.84 10.45
CA ALA A 326 -0.19 10.47 9.09
C ALA A 326 1.03 9.93 8.33
N LEU A 327 0.84 8.79 7.67
CA LEU A 327 1.83 8.16 6.80
C LEU A 327 1.69 8.66 5.38
N LEU A 328 2.81 8.94 4.72
CA LEU A 328 2.86 9.27 3.30
C LEU A 328 2.89 7.97 2.47
N PRO A 329 1.80 7.60 1.77
CA PRO A 329 1.76 6.39 0.98
C PRO A 329 2.59 6.50 -0.31
N ALA A 330 2.91 5.35 -0.92
CA ALA A 330 3.44 5.32 -2.26
C ALA A 330 2.41 5.86 -3.25
N GLY A 331 2.81 6.80 -4.10
CA GLY A 331 1.90 7.44 -5.05
C GLY A 331 1.22 8.70 -4.52
N SER A 332 1.54 9.15 -3.28
CA SER A 332 1.12 10.47 -2.79
C SER A 332 1.66 11.57 -3.69
N THR A 333 0.80 12.54 -4.04
CA THR A 333 1.21 13.72 -4.81
C THR A 333 2.14 14.65 -4.01
N LEU A 334 2.24 14.44 -2.70
CA LEU A 334 3.10 15.20 -1.80
C LEU A 334 4.55 14.67 -1.82
N ALA A 335 4.79 13.45 -2.31
CA ALA A 335 6.12 12.87 -2.37
C ALA A 335 6.98 13.57 -3.44
N GLY A 336 8.25 13.82 -3.11
CA GLY A 336 9.21 14.48 -4.01
C GLY A 336 9.26 16.01 -3.90
N ALA A 337 8.37 16.63 -3.11
CA ALA A 337 8.37 18.07 -2.87
C ALA A 337 8.57 18.38 -1.37
N SER A 338 9.07 19.56 -1.05
CA SER A 338 9.21 20.02 0.34
C SER A 338 7.90 20.61 0.87
N LEU A 339 7.73 20.63 2.20
CA LEU A 339 6.55 21.23 2.83
C LEU A 339 6.36 22.71 2.45
N ARG A 340 7.47 23.42 2.23
CA ARG A 340 7.47 24.83 1.80
C ARG A 340 6.99 24.98 0.36
N GLU A 341 7.48 24.18 -0.57
CA GLU A 341 7.04 24.16 -1.98
C GLU A 341 5.57 23.82 -2.10
N LEU A 342 5.10 22.86 -1.34
CA LEU A 342 3.70 22.43 -1.28
C LEU A 342 2.78 23.49 -0.66
N ARG A 343 3.33 24.51 0.00
CA ARG A 343 2.55 25.44 0.84
C ARG A 343 1.56 24.68 1.74
N PHE A 344 2.06 23.60 2.36
CA PHE A 344 1.25 22.57 3.00
C PHE A 344 0.22 23.15 3.97
N ARG A 345 0.64 24.11 4.83
CA ARG A 345 -0.24 24.75 5.80
C ARG A 345 -1.40 25.51 5.14
N GLN A 346 -1.11 26.25 4.05
CA GLN A 346 -2.14 27.06 3.38
C GLN A 346 -3.12 26.19 2.59
N ARG A 347 -2.60 25.15 1.95
CA ARG A 347 -3.40 24.27 1.07
C ARG A 347 -4.28 23.31 1.85
N HIS A 348 -3.78 22.76 2.97
CA HIS A 348 -4.45 21.71 3.73
C HIS A 348 -4.98 22.20 5.08
N ASN A 349 -4.76 23.47 5.43
CA ASN A 349 -5.09 24.03 6.75
C ASN A 349 -4.61 23.12 7.90
N ALA A 350 -3.40 22.56 7.74
CA ALA A 350 -2.76 21.63 8.66
C ALA A 350 -1.29 22.01 8.86
N THR A 351 -0.82 21.94 10.09
CA THR A 351 0.57 22.25 10.43
C THR A 351 1.32 20.96 10.68
N VAL A 352 2.46 20.77 10.01
CA VAL A 352 3.37 19.65 10.29
C VAL A 352 4.24 20.05 11.48
N LEU A 353 4.11 19.32 12.59
CA LEU A 353 4.87 19.55 13.83
C LEU A 353 6.20 18.83 13.80
N ALA A 354 6.23 17.61 13.24
CA ALA A 354 7.41 16.77 13.21
C ALA A 354 7.35 15.74 12.08
N LEU A 355 8.53 15.22 11.68
CA LEU A 355 8.70 14.21 10.64
C LEU A 355 9.49 13.03 11.18
N ARG A 356 9.04 11.82 10.85
CA ARG A 356 9.76 10.56 11.12
C ARG A 356 10.02 9.84 9.80
N ARG A 357 11.29 9.52 9.53
CA ARG A 357 11.73 8.82 8.32
C ARG A 357 12.52 7.56 8.69
N GLY A 358 11.84 6.45 8.93
CA GLY A 358 12.48 5.18 9.29
C GLY A 358 13.61 5.35 10.31
N GLN A 359 14.83 4.89 9.97
CA GLN A 359 16.05 5.08 10.79
C GLN A 359 16.97 6.21 10.27
N GLN A 360 16.57 6.92 9.21
CA GLN A 360 17.42 7.97 8.64
C GLN A 360 17.25 9.27 9.42
N THR A 361 18.37 9.86 9.83
CA THR A 361 18.38 11.20 10.41
C THR A 361 18.09 12.21 9.30
N VAL A 362 17.00 12.95 9.43
CA VAL A 362 16.71 14.07 8.53
C VAL A 362 17.52 15.26 9.02
N GLN A 363 18.58 15.61 8.29
CA GLN A 363 19.46 16.75 8.61
C GLN A 363 18.96 18.07 8.01
N GLU A 364 17.85 18.05 7.28
CA GLU A 364 17.26 19.21 6.63
C GLU A 364 16.20 19.85 7.55
N ARG A 365 15.98 21.15 7.38
CA ARG A 365 14.90 21.86 8.07
C ARG A 365 13.56 21.23 7.72
N LEU A 366 12.66 21.12 8.68
CA LEU A 366 11.35 20.50 8.49
C LEU A 366 10.62 21.08 7.25
N GLY A 367 10.61 22.40 7.09
CA GLY A 367 9.98 23.06 5.94
C GLY A 367 10.68 22.81 4.59
N GLN A 368 11.97 22.45 4.58
CA GLN A 368 12.79 22.19 3.39
C GLN A 368 12.97 20.70 3.13
N ALA A 369 12.63 19.84 4.10
CA ALA A 369 12.74 18.41 3.95
C ALA A 369 11.83 17.93 2.81
N VAL A 370 12.44 17.30 1.81
CA VAL A 370 11.71 16.68 0.70
C VAL A 370 11.00 15.45 1.22
N LEU A 371 9.68 15.41 1.12
CA LEU A 371 8.84 14.30 1.57
C LEU A 371 9.09 13.04 0.72
N ARG A 372 9.12 11.89 1.36
CA ARG A 372 9.30 10.59 0.71
C ARG A 372 8.21 9.62 1.12
N ALA A 373 7.86 8.72 0.24
CA ALA A 373 6.96 7.61 0.58
C ALA A 373 7.50 6.83 1.79
N GLY A 374 6.63 6.53 2.75
CA GLY A 374 6.99 5.92 4.03
C GLY A 374 7.34 6.90 5.15
N ASP A 375 7.36 8.23 4.87
CA ASP A 375 7.49 9.23 5.93
C ASP A 375 6.23 9.27 6.81
N VAL A 376 6.40 9.42 8.11
CA VAL A 376 5.32 9.66 9.07
C VAL A 376 5.41 11.11 9.55
N LEU A 377 4.33 11.84 9.34
CA LEU A 377 4.18 13.24 9.74
C LEU A 377 3.34 13.31 11.01
N LEU A 378 3.78 14.08 12.00
CA LEU A 378 2.95 14.52 13.11
C LEU A 378 2.29 15.84 12.70
N LEU A 379 0.98 15.82 12.58
CA LEU A 379 0.17 16.91 12.06
C LEU A 379 -0.76 17.47 13.13
N GLN A 380 -1.03 18.77 13.06
CA GLN A 380 -2.08 19.43 13.83
C GLN A 380 -3.04 20.12 12.86
N ALA A 381 -4.33 19.81 12.96
CA ALA A 381 -5.34 20.42 12.11
C ALA A 381 -6.74 20.41 12.76
N PRO A 382 -7.67 21.30 12.30
CA PRO A 382 -9.09 21.19 12.60
C PRO A 382 -9.70 19.89 12.06
N LEU A 383 -10.75 19.38 12.70
CA LEU A 383 -11.43 18.12 12.30
C LEU A 383 -11.87 18.11 10.84
N ASP A 384 -12.34 19.23 10.31
CA ASP A 384 -12.75 19.31 8.90
C ASP A 384 -11.56 19.19 7.94
N SER A 385 -10.40 19.72 8.31
CA SER A 385 -9.16 19.59 7.54
C SER A 385 -8.63 18.17 7.58
N ILE A 386 -8.75 17.48 8.70
CA ILE A 386 -8.41 16.05 8.85
C ILE A 386 -9.25 15.21 7.92
N ARG A 387 -10.56 15.44 7.87
CA ARG A 387 -11.48 14.77 6.94
C ARG A 387 -11.11 15.04 5.48
N GLY A 388 -10.69 16.26 5.16
CA GLY A 388 -10.20 16.63 3.82
C GLY A 388 -8.92 15.87 3.45
N LEU A 389 -7.96 15.78 4.37
CA LEU A 389 -6.71 15.03 4.17
C LEU A 389 -6.95 13.52 4.03
N GLN A 390 -7.88 12.95 4.80
CA GLN A 390 -8.28 11.55 4.63
C GLN A 390 -8.90 11.28 3.26
N ALA A 391 -9.64 12.26 2.73
CA ALA A 391 -10.33 12.11 1.45
C ALA A 391 -9.40 12.25 0.23
N SER A 392 -8.23 12.93 0.38
CA SER A 392 -7.29 13.16 -0.72
C SER A 392 -6.43 11.94 -1.06
N ASN A 393 -6.42 10.89 -0.22
CA ASN A 393 -5.51 9.74 -0.32
C ASN A 393 -4.00 10.09 -0.33
N ASP A 394 -3.64 11.35 -0.15
CA ASP A 394 -2.26 11.80 -0.09
C ASP A 394 -1.58 11.46 1.23
N LEU A 395 -2.37 11.30 2.30
CA LEU A 395 -1.92 10.95 3.62
C LEU A 395 -2.83 9.87 4.22
N LEU A 396 -2.22 8.85 4.80
CA LEU A 396 -2.91 7.81 5.54
C LEU A 396 -2.84 8.15 7.02
N ILE A 397 -3.97 8.53 7.62
CA ILE A 397 -4.04 8.88 9.03
C ILE A 397 -3.93 7.61 9.87
N LEU A 398 -2.99 7.59 10.82
CA LEU A 398 -2.69 6.45 11.67
C LEU A 398 -3.47 6.51 12.99
N ASP A 399 -3.81 7.71 13.46
CA ASP A 399 -4.60 7.90 14.70
C ASP A 399 -6.10 7.66 14.46
N GLN A 400 -6.77 7.07 15.43
CA GLN A 400 -8.22 6.86 15.41
C GLN A 400 -8.92 8.03 16.11
N PHE A 401 -9.86 8.66 15.39
CA PHE A 401 -10.75 9.65 16.00
C PHE A 401 -12.06 8.97 16.41
N GLU A 402 -12.47 9.13 17.66
CA GLU A 402 -13.65 8.47 18.26
C GLU A 402 -15.01 8.98 17.75
N ASP A 403 -15.06 9.83 16.72
CA ASP A 403 -16.30 10.50 16.28
C ASP A 403 -17.26 9.65 15.42
N ASP A 404 -17.03 8.32 15.28
CA ASP A 404 -17.89 7.43 14.45
C ASP A 404 -18.91 6.60 15.27
N LEU A 405 -19.30 7.06 16.48
CA LEU A 405 -20.28 6.40 17.35
C LEU A 405 -21.63 6.00 16.69
N PRO A 406 -22.22 6.76 15.72
CA PRO A 406 -23.50 6.37 15.13
C PRO A 406 -23.46 5.14 14.22
N PHE A 407 -22.29 4.71 13.73
CA PHE A 407 -22.16 3.57 12.81
C PHE A 407 -22.00 2.21 13.50
N LEU A 408 -21.59 2.18 14.77
CA LEU A 408 -21.41 0.93 15.53
C LEU A 408 -22.71 0.12 15.70
N ILE A 409 -23.85 0.80 15.77
CA ILE A 409 -25.20 0.17 15.87
C ILE A 409 -25.54 -0.63 14.61
N LYS A 410 -24.94 -0.31 13.46
CA LYS A 410 -25.24 -0.91 12.15
C LYS A 410 -24.28 -2.04 11.77
N LYS A 411 -23.34 -2.37 12.65
CA LYS A 411 -22.33 -3.44 12.45
C LYS A 411 -22.91 -4.79 11.97
N PRO A 412 -23.96 -5.37 12.62
CA PRO A 412 -24.49 -6.65 12.17
C PRO A 412 -25.13 -6.58 10.79
N ILE A 413 -25.75 -5.44 10.46
CA ILE A 413 -26.41 -5.22 9.17
C ILE A 413 -25.37 -5.13 8.05
N SER A 414 -24.29 -4.38 8.24
CA SER A 414 -23.23 -4.24 7.24
C SER A 414 -22.52 -5.58 6.97
N ILE A 415 -22.27 -6.36 8.00
CA ILE A 415 -21.68 -7.70 7.87
C ILE A 415 -22.65 -8.64 7.13
N ALA A 416 -23.94 -8.62 7.48
CA ALA A 416 -24.94 -9.45 6.81
C ALA A 416 -25.06 -9.11 5.31
N ILE A 417 -25.04 -7.82 4.95
CA ILE A 417 -25.04 -7.38 3.55
C ILE A 417 -23.77 -7.86 2.82
N ALA A 418 -22.60 -7.75 3.45
CA ALA A 418 -21.35 -8.20 2.86
C ALA A 418 -21.32 -9.74 2.66
N ILE A 419 -21.85 -10.50 3.61
CA ILE A 419 -22.01 -11.96 3.46
C ILE A 419 -22.99 -12.25 2.33
N GLY A 420 -24.15 -11.56 2.28
CA GLY A 420 -25.12 -11.68 1.22
C GLY A 420 -24.54 -11.40 -0.17
N MET A 421 -23.68 -10.40 -0.30
CA MET A 421 -22.97 -10.07 -1.53
C MET A 421 -22.13 -11.25 -2.06
N VAL A 422 -21.51 -12.02 -1.16
CA VAL A 422 -20.68 -13.19 -1.52
C VAL A 422 -21.53 -14.42 -1.80
N VAL A 423 -22.59 -14.64 -0.99
CA VAL A 423 -23.45 -15.81 -1.09
C VAL A 423 -24.37 -15.76 -2.29
N LEU A 424 -24.89 -14.58 -2.62
CA LEU A 424 -25.90 -14.40 -3.67
C LEU A 424 -25.44 -14.95 -5.04
N PRO A 425 -24.25 -14.62 -5.57
CA PRO A 425 -23.79 -15.16 -6.85
C PRO A 425 -23.45 -16.66 -6.79
N SER A 426 -23.22 -17.21 -5.58
CA SER A 426 -22.90 -18.63 -5.40
C SER A 426 -24.14 -19.53 -5.35
N VAL A 427 -25.29 -18.98 -4.96
CA VAL A 427 -26.56 -19.73 -4.78
C VAL A 427 -27.57 -19.40 -5.87
N SER A 428 -27.43 -18.26 -6.55
CA SER A 428 -28.35 -17.79 -7.58
C SER A 428 -27.61 -17.51 -8.89
N ASN A 429 -28.36 -17.40 -9.98
CA ASN A 429 -27.82 -17.04 -11.30
C ASN A 429 -27.52 -15.53 -11.45
N ILE A 430 -27.42 -14.79 -10.34
CA ILE A 430 -27.11 -13.35 -10.36
C ILE A 430 -25.61 -13.18 -10.57
N PRO A 431 -25.16 -12.46 -11.61
CA PRO A 431 -23.74 -12.22 -11.81
C PRO A 431 -23.16 -11.38 -10.67
N LEU A 432 -21.87 -11.55 -10.40
CA LEU A 432 -21.16 -10.90 -9.29
C LEU A 432 -21.35 -9.37 -9.29
N VAL A 433 -21.30 -8.73 -10.46
CA VAL A 433 -21.52 -7.27 -10.58
C VAL A 433 -22.91 -6.88 -10.07
N GLY A 434 -23.94 -7.65 -10.37
CA GLY A 434 -25.30 -7.41 -9.88
C GLY A 434 -25.39 -7.53 -8.35
N SER A 435 -24.79 -8.58 -7.79
CA SER A 435 -24.73 -8.78 -6.34
C SER A 435 -24.03 -7.63 -5.61
N VAL A 436 -22.91 -7.15 -6.16
CA VAL A 436 -22.16 -6.03 -5.58
C VAL A 436 -22.96 -4.72 -5.65
N LEU A 437 -23.61 -4.44 -6.78
CA LEU A 437 -24.46 -3.25 -6.91
C LEU A 437 -25.64 -3.27 -5.94
N LEU A 438 -26.30 -4.44 -5.78
CA LEU A 438 -27.38 -4.62 -4.79
C LEU A 438 -26.84 -4.41 -3.37
N ALA A 439 -25.64 -4.88 -3.04
CA ALA A 439 -25.02 -4.66 -1.74
C ALA A 439 -24.76 -3.18 -1.47
N VAL A 440 -24.23 -2.43 -2.45
CA VAL A 440 -24.03 -0.97 -2.32
C VAL A 440 -25.35 -0.26 -2.05
N ILE A 441 -26.40 -0.59 -2.81
CA ILE A 441 -27.75 -0.01 -2.62
C ILE A 441 -28.27 -0.36 -1.23
N ALA A 442 -28.15 -1.61 -0.79
CA ALA A 442 -28.58 -2.05 0.54
C ALA A 442 -27.80 -1.33 1.66
N MET A 443 -26.48 -1.12 1.51
CA MET A 443 -25.66 -0.35 2.45
C MET A 443 -26.14 1.09 2.60
N VAL A 444 -26.53 1.72 1.48
CA VAL A 444 -27.08 3.09 1.48
C VAL A 444 -28.48 3.10 2.11
N ALA A 445 -29.37 2.20 1.69
CA ALA A 445 -30.74 2.12 2.20
C ALA A 445 -30.78 1.87 3.72
N CYS A 446 -29.91 1.00 4.22
CA CYS A 446 -29.76 0.77 5.67
C CYS A 446 -29.00 1.88 6.39
N GLY A 447 -28.47 2.88 5.67
CA GLY A 447 -27.69 3.99 6.23
C GLY A 447 -26.33 3.59 6.79
N CYS A 448 -25.77 2.46 6.33
CA CYS A 448 -24.40 2.05 6.65
C CYS A 448 -23.36 2.85 5.83
N LEU A 449 -23.81 3.46 4.72
CA LEU A 449 -22.98 4.27 3.83
C LEU A 449 -23.80 5.47 3.36
N ARG A 450 -23.21 6.66 3.32
CA ARG A 450 -23.84 7.85 2.75
C ARG A 450 -23.53 7.94 1.25
N PRO A 451 -24.46 8.42 0.39
CA PRO A 451 -24.19 8.56 -1.06
C PRO A 451 -22.92 9.34 -1.39
N ALA A 452 -22.63 10.43 -0.66
CA ALA A 452 -21.43 11.22 -0.84
C ALA A 452 -20.12 10.47 -0.49
N GLU A 453 -20.21 9.41 0.31
CA GLU A 453 -19.08 8.60 0.71
C GLU A 453 -18.71 7.55 -0.32
N ILE A 454 -19.65 7.16 -1.20
CA ILE A 454 -19.37 6.24 -2.31
C ILE A 454 -18.27 6.81 -3.20
N GLN A 455 -18.41 8.07 -3.63
CA GLN A 455 -17.42 8.73 -4.48
C GLN A 455 -16.05 8.83 -3.81
N LYS A 456 -16.03 9.13 -2.51
CA LYS A 456 -14.78 9.24 -1.73
C LYS A 456 -14.10 7.89 -1.49
N SER A 457 -14.85 6.79 -1.52
CA SER A 457 -14.33 5.44 -1.31
C SER A 457 -13.66 4.89 -2.56
N ILE A 458 -14.06 5.35 -3.75
CA ILE A 458 -13.57 4.85 -5.04
C ILE A 458 -12.16 5.41 -5.29
N ARG A 459 -11.20 4.53 -5.50
CA ARG A 459 -9.83 4.85 -5.86
C ARG A 459 -9.73 5.06 -7.37
N LEU A 460 -9.85 6.31 -7.81
CA LEU A 460 -9.82 6.67 -9.24
C LEU A 460 -8.50 6.30 -9.91
N ASP A 461 -7.36 6.39 -9.20
CA ASP A 461 -6.05 5.94 -9.66
C ASP A 461 -6.08 4.48 -10.12
N VAL A 462 -6.67 3.59 -9.31
CA VAL A 462 -6.80 2.17 -9.62
C VAL A 462 -7.77 1.95 -10.79
N ILE A 463 -8.90 2.66 -10.81
CA ILE A 463 -9.91 2.55 -11.87
C ILE A 463 -9.33 2.96 -13.23
N LEU A 464 -8.64 4.10 -13.28
CA LEU A 464 -8.00 4.59 -14.50
C LEU A 464 -6.91 3.64 -14.99
N LEU A 465 -6.09 3.13 -14.08
CA LEU A 465 -5.05 2.17 -14.41
C LEU A 465 -5.64 0.88 -15.01
N LEU A 466 -6.59 0.25 -14.32
CA LEU A 466 -7.16 -1.03 -14.75
C LEU A 466 -7.95 -0.89 -16.05
N GLY A 467 -8.77 0.16 -16.19
CA GLY A 467 -9.53 0.42 -17.41
C GLY A 467 -8.64 0.64 -18.63
N SER A 468 -7.49 1.32 -18.42
CA SER A 468 -6.53 1.56 -19.50
C SER A 468 -5.65 0.34 -19.82
N LEU A 469 -5.31 -0.52 -18.84
CA LEU A 469 -4.45 -1.68 -19.10
C LEU A 469 -5.12 -2.75 -19.96
N SER A 470 -6.44 -2.85 -19.97
CA SER A 470 -7.18 -3.78 -20.84
C SER A 470 -6.90 -3.56 -22.33
N CYS A 471 -6.59 -2.30 -22.74
CA CYS A 471 -6.29 -2.01 -24.15
C CYS A 471 -5.04 -2.73 -24.67
N PHE A 472 -4.05 -3.05 -23.82
CA PHE A 472 -2.85 -3.78 -24.22
C PHE A 472 -3.17 -5.19 -24.73
N SER A 473 -4.05 -5.91 -24.00
CA SER A 473 -4.48 -7.25 -24.41
C SER A 473 -5.19 -7.23 -25.74
N VAL A 474 -6.07 -6.25 -25.95
CA VAL A 474 -6.79 -6.08 -27.22
C VAL A 474 -5.83 -5.69 -28.36
N ALA A 475 -4.87 -4.78 -28.11
CA ALA A 475 -3.89 -4.38 -29.09
C ALA A 475 -3.01 -5.56 -29.53
N MET A 476 -2.51 -6.36 -28.59
CA MET A 476 -1.69 -7.54 -28.89
C MET A 476 -2.45 -8.58 -29.72
N GLN A 477 -3.74 -8.75 -29.47
CA GLN A 477 -4.61 -9.66 -30.23
C GLN A 477 -4.89 -9.13 -31.66
N VAL A 478 -5.35 -7.88 -31.77
CA VAL A 478 -5.71 -7.27 -33.07
C VAL A 478 -4.52 -7.20 -34.03
N THR A 479 -3.33 -6.95 -33.50
CA THR A 479 -2.09 -6.87 -34.29
C THR A 479 -1.42 -8.23 -34.56
N GLY A 480 -1.93 -9.32 -33.95
CA GLY A 480 -1.31 -10.67 -34.04
C GLY A 480 0.04 -10.75 -33.33
N LEU A 481 0.39 -9.77 -32.50
CA LEU A 481 1.69 -9.74 -31.82
C LEU A 481 1.81 -10.88 -30.79
N ALA A 482 0.72 -11.23 -30.11
CA ALA A 482 0.70 -12.35 -29.16
C ALA A 482 1.06 -13.68 -29.86
N ASP A 483 0.43 -13.96 -31.00
CA ASP A 483 0.74 -15.15 -31.84
C ASP A 483 2.20 -15.19 -32.28
N LEU A 484 2.72 -14.04 -32.76
CA LEU A 484 4.12 -13.93 -33.21
C LEU A 484 5.11 -14.21 -32.08
N ILE A 485 4.87 -13.70 -30.89
CA ILE A 485 5.69 -13.96 -29.69
C ILE A 485 5.60 -15.46 -29.35
N ALA A 486 4.41 -16.03 -29.35
CA ALA A 486 4.18 -17.44 -29.04
C ALA A 486 4.88 -18.38 -30.02
N VAL A 487 4.81 -18.12 -31.34
CA VAL A 487 5.49 -18.93 -32.35
C VAL A 487 7.01 -18.91 -32.16
N ASN A 488 7.60 -17.75 -31.83
CA ASN A 488 9.05 -17.66 -31.62
C ASN A 488 9.50 -18.30 -30.30
N LEU A 489 8.72 -18.14 -29.22
CA LEU A 489 9.01 -18.78 -27.95
C LEU A 489 8.73 -20.30 -27.98
N ASN A 490 7.82 -20.77 -28.84
CA ASN A 490 7.61 -22.19 -29.06
C ASN A 490 8.92 -22.91 -29.42
N PHE A 491 9.79 -22.27 -30.21
CA PHE A 491 11.10 -22.81 -30.52
C PHE A 491 11.99 -23.00 -29.28
N ALA A 492 11.83 -22.13 -28.27
CA ALA A 492 12.58 -22.20 -27.02
C ALA A 492 11.96 -23.21 -26.01
N LEU A 493 10.63 -23.42 -26.08
CA LEU A 493 9.90 -24.33 -25.21
C LEU A 493 9.78 -25.75 -25.77
N ASN A 494 10.08 -25.94 -27.06
CA ASN A 494 9.92 -27.21 -27.76
C ASN A 494 10.85 -28.27 -27.15
N GLY A 495 10.25 -29.36 -26.62
CA GLY A 495 10.97 -30.42 -25.92
C GLY A 495 11.17 -30.19 -24.41
N MET A 496 10.71 -29.08 -23.87
CA MET A 496 10.76 -28.83 -22.44
C MET A 496 9.56 -29.56 -21.75
N PRO A 497 9.76 -30.27 -20.63
CA PRO A 497 8.64 -30.85 -19.90
C PRO A 497 7.67 -29.77 -19.43
N LEU A 498 6.36 -30.02 -19.51
CA LEU A 498 5.28 -29.09 -19.19
C LEU A 498 5.52 -28.34 -17.87
N TYR A 499 5.90 -29.07 -16.82
CA TYR A 499 6.16 -28.48 -15.52
C TYR A 499 7.21 -27.36 -15.55
N PHE A 500 8.33 -27.56 -16.24
CA PHE A 500 9.40 -26.56 -16.34
C PHE A 500 8.99 -25.36 -17.19
N ALA A 501 8.18 -25.56 -18.23
CA ALA A 501 7.61 -24.47 -19.01
C ALA A 501 6.69 -23.58 -18.14
N LEU A 502 5.82 -24.18 -17.33
CA LEU A 502 4.96 -23.45 -16.40
C LEU A 502 5.77 -22.73 -15.32
N VAL A 503 6.82 -23.36 -14.77
CA VAL A 503 7.74 -22.70 -13.83
C VAL A 503 8.40 -21.48 -14.48
N LEU A 504 8.84 -21.56 -15.72
CA LEU A 504 9.47 -20.46 -16.42
C LEU A 504 8.51 -19.27 -16.62
N ILE A 505 7.28 -19.53 -17.07
CA ILE A 505 6.24 -18.50 -17.22
C ILE A 505 5.90 -17.87 -15.85
N PHE A 506 5.76 -18.69 -14.83
CA PHE A 506 5.48 -18.23 -13.47
C PHE A 506 6.59 -17.32 -12.94
N VAL A 507 7.85 -17.78 -12.99
CA VAL A 507 9.01 -17.02 -12.50
C VAL A 507 9.19 -15.73 -13.29
N SER A 508 8.99 -15.75 -14.62
CA SER A 508 9.03 -14.52 -15.43
C SER A 508 7.99 -13.50 -14.96
N THR A 509 6.77 -13.95 -14.66
CA THR A 509 5.71 -13.11 -14.10
C THR A 509 6.09 -12.58 -12.73
N VAL A 510 6.63 -13.44 -11.86
CA VAL A 510 7.09 -13.06 -10.51
C VAL A 510 8.20 -12.03 -10.57
N ILE A 511 9.17 -12.17 -11.46
CA ILE A 511 10.26 -11.19 -11.62
C ILE A 511 9.69 -9.85 -12.08
N LEU A 512 8.83 -9.85 -13.09
CA LEU A 512 8.27 -8.62 -13.65
C LEU A 512 7.46 -7.83 -12.59
N THR A 513 6.65 -8.52 -11.80
CA THR A 513 5.82 -7.89 -10.76
C THR A 513 6.61 -7.26 -9.61
N GLN A 514 7.92 -7.54 -9.46
CA GLN A 514 8.76 -6.85 -8.48
C GLN A 514 9.15 -5.44 -8.91
N PHE A 515 9.13 -5.14 -10.20
CA PHE A 515 9.58 -3.86 -10.76
C PHE A 515 8.44 -2.97 -11.22
N ILE A 516 7.33 -3.58 -11.66
CA ILE A 516 6.12 -2.88 -12.11
C ILE A 516 4.92 -3.35 -11.29
N SER A 517 3.78 -2.65 -11.42
CA SER A 517 2.56 -3.06 -10.68
C SER A 517 2.08 -4.45 -11.12
N ASN A 518 1.44 -5.19 -10.20
CA ASN A 518 0.86 -6.50 -10.47
C ASN A 518 -0.10 -6.46 -11.66
N ALA A 519 -0.91 -5.41 -11.75
CA ALA A 519 -1.86 -5.21 -12.85
C ALA A 519 -1.15 -5.03 -14.20
N ALA A 520 -0.07 -4.24 -14.25
CA ALA A 520 0.72 -4.08 -15.46
C ALA A 520 1.41 -5.39 -15.88
N SER A 521 1.92 -6.15 -14.91
CA SER A 521 2.54 -7.46 -15.17
C SER A 521 1.56 -8.43 -15.81
N VAL A 522 0.32 -8.49 -15.31
CA VAL A 522 -0.76 -9.30 -15.88
C VAL A 522 -1.09 -8.85 -17.30
N ALA A 523 -1.33 -7.57 -17.51
CA ALA A 523 -1.74 -7.04 -18.81
C ALA A 523 -0.69 -7.32 -19.92
N LEU A 524 0.59 -7.40 -19.54
CA LEU A 524 1.69 -7.70 -20.47
C LEU A 524 1.88 -9.19 -20.72
N ILE A 525 1.83 -10.01 -19.66
CA ILE A 525 2.19 -11.44 -19.79
C ILE A 525 0.99 -12.30 -20.18
N LEU A 526 -0.21 -11.98 -19.69
CA LEU A 526 -1.37 -12.85 -19.85
C LEU A 526 -1.73 -13.14 -21.32
N PRO A 527 -1.80 -12.15 -22.22
CA PRO A 527 -2.10 -12.44 -23.64
C PRO A 527 -1.07 -13.37 -24.28
N VAL A 528 0.21 -13.17 -23.96
CA VAL A 528 1.30 -14.03 -24.48
C VAL A 528 1.24 -15.42 -23.88
N ALA A 529 1.00 -15.52 -22.58
CA ALA A 529 0.96 -16.81 -21.90
C ALA A 529 -0.17 -17.70 -22.41
N ILE A 530 -1.34 -17.14 -22.72
CA ILE A 530 -2.50 -17.90 -23.21
C ILE A 530 -2.20 -18.56 -24.56
N GLU A 531 -1.43 -17.92 -25.44
CA GLU A 531 -1.05 -18.49 -26.75
C GLU A 531 -0.24 -19.78 -26.63
N PHE A 532 0.43 -19.99 -25.48
CA PHE A 532 1.12 -21.27 -25.23
C PHE A 532 0.17 -22.44 -24.91
N SER A 533 -1.13 -22.20 -24.75
CA SER A 533 -2.08 -23.26 -24.40
C SER A 533 -2.06 -24.40 -25.40
N ASN A 534 -2.02 -24.08 -26.69
CA ASN A 534 -1.97 -25.05 -27.77
C ASN A 534 -0.63 -25.78 -27.83
N VAL A 535 0.47 -25.10 -27.52
CA VAL A 535 1.84 -25.65 -27.57
C VAL A 535 2.11 -26.58 -26.40
N LEU A 536 1.62 -26.21 -25.23
CA LEU A 536 1.82 -26.96 -23.99
C LEU A 536 0.72 -28.02 -23.74
N GLU A 537 -0.27 -28.09 -24.64
CA GLU A 537 -1.43 -29.00 -24.52
C GLU A 537 -2.13 -28.86 -23.16
N ILE A 538 -2.29 -27.62 -22.68
CA ILE A 538 -2.94 -27.31 -21.41
C ILE A 538 -4.07 -26.29 -21.62
N SER A 539 -5.10 -26.33 -20.76
CA SER A 539 -6.23 -25.41 -20.89
C SER A 539 -5.79 -23.94 -20.75
N PRO A 540 -6.36 -23.00 -21.52
CA PRO A 540 -6.11 -21.56 -21.34
C PRO A 540 -6.36 -21.08 -19.91
N SER A 541 -7.37 -21.62 -19.25
CA SER A 541 -7.68 -21.32 -17.85
C SER A 541 -6.53 -21.63 -16.89
N ALA A 542 -5.74 -22.68 -17.17
CA ALA A 542 -4.54 -23.01 -16.40
C ALA A 542 -3.49 -21.89 -16.47
N LEU A 543 -3.25 -21.37 -17.67
CA LEU A 543 -2.27 -20.30 -17.89
C LEU A 543 -2.77 -18.96 -17.33
N ILE A 544 -4.08 -18.70 -17.38
CA ILE A 544 -4.72 -17.55 -16.75
C ILE A 544 -4.47 -17.59 -15.23
N MET A 545 -4.72 -18.74 -14.60
CA MET A 545 -4.44 -18.92 -13.17
C MET A 545 -2.95 -18.82 -12.85
N LEU A 546 -2.09 -19.40 -13.68
CA LEU A 546 -0.64 -19.35 -13.49
C LEU A 546 -0.12 -17.91 -13.44
N VAL A 547 -0.52 -17.08 -14.39
CA VAL A 547 -0.11 -15.66 -14.48
C VAL A 547 -0.71 -14.86 -13.32
N LEU A 548 -1.97 -15.10 -12.95
CA LEU A 548 -2.64 -14.46 -11.83
C LEU A 548 -1.89 -14.70 -10.52
N PHE A 549 -1.61 -15.96 -10.21
CA PHE A 549 -0.87 -16.32 -9.00
C PHE A 549 0.57 -15.83 -9.04
N GLY A 550 1.23 -15.83 -10.21
CA GLY A 550 2.57 -15.28 -10.39
C GLY A 550 2.64 -13.77 -10.11
N ALA A 551 1.71 -13.01 -10.68
CA ALA A 551 1.61 -11.57 -10.48
C ALA A 551 1.29 -11.19 -9.02
N SER A 552 0.62 -12.08 -8.29
CA SER A 552 0.30 -11.87 -6.87
C SER A 552 1.47 -12.15 -5.92
N GLN A 553 2.65 -12.62 -6.42
CA GLN A 553 3.83 -12.96 -5.61
C GLN A 553 4.77 -11.76 -5.40
N SER A 554 4.26 -10.66 -4.87
CA SER A 554 5.03 -9.43 -4.64
C SER A 554 5.75 -9.44 -3.28
N PHE A 555 6.58 -10.46 -3.03
CA PHE A 555 7.22 -10.67 -1.73
C PHE A 555 8.69 -10.25 -1.67
N LEU A 556 9.34 -9.87 -2.79
CA LEU A 556 10.78 -9.64 -2.81
C LEU A 556 11.17 -8.17 -2.62
N THR A 557 10.27 -7.24 -2.94
CA THR A 557 10.58 -5.81 -2.86
C THR A 557 9.51 -5.03 -2.08
N PRO A 558 9.89 -3.91 -1.44
CA PRO A 558 8.91 -3.03 -0.81
C PRO A 558 7.98 -2.38 -1.84
N MET A 559 8.46 -2.17 -3.07
CA MET A 559 7.72 -1.48 -4.13
C MET A 559 6.75 -2.39 -4.89
N GLY A 560 6.93 -3.72 -4.80
CA GLY A 560 6.10 -4.68 -5.53
C GLY A 560 4.62 -4.63 -5.16
N TYR A 561 4.29 -4.21 -3.93
CA TYR A 561 2.90 -4.03 -3.51
C TYR A 561 2.73 -2.94 -2.44
N GLN A 562 1.59 -2.24 -2.48
CA GLN A 562 1.32 -1.11 -1.58
C GLN A 562 1.42 -1.47 -0.09
N THR A 563 0.92 -2.65 0.31
CA THR A 563 0.94 -3.09 1.71
C THR A 563 2.35 -3.34 2.23
N ASN A 564 3.28 -3.80 1.39
CA ASN A 564 4.70 -3.93 1.74
C ASN A 564 5.30 -2.56 2.08
N LEU A 565 4.99 -1.56 1.24
CA LEU A 565 5.49 -0.20 1.46
C LEU A 565 4.88 0.45 2.71
N MET A 566 3.60 0.16 3.01
CA MET A 566 2.94 0.66 4.23
C MET A 566 3.62 0.16 5.51
N VAL A 567 4.05 -1.10 5.54
CA VAL A 567 4.72 -1.69 6.70
C VAL A 567 6.23 -1.42 6.72
N TYR A 568 6.81 -0.94 5.61
CA TYR A 568 8.25 -0.73 5.44
C TYR A 568 8.83 0.27 6.44
N GLY A 569 8.25 1.47 6.52
CA GLY A 569 8.66 2.53 7.44
C GLY A 569 8.41 2.17 8.91
N PRO A 570 7.14 1.86 9.28
CA PRO A 570 6.78 1.47 10.64
C PRO A 570 7.56 0.26 11.18
N GLY A 571 7.79 -0.75 10.32
CA GLY A 571 8.60 -1.92 10.65
C GLY A 571 10.10 -1.68 10.64
N ARG A 572 10.58 -0.48 10.29
CA ARG A 572 12.00 -0.13 10.17
C ARG A 572 12.80 -1.11 9.31
N TYR A 573 12.17 -1.68 8.27
CA TYR A 573 12.83 -2.63 7.38
C TYR A 573 13.86 -1.92 6.49
N ARG A 574 14.90 -2.66 6.12
CA ARG A 574 15.78 -2.33 4.99
C ARG A 574 15.28 -3.05 3.75
N PHE A 575 15.66 -2.57 2.58
CA PHE A 575 15.25 -3.17 1.31
C PHE A 575 15.49 -4.69 1.26
N PHE A 576 16.68 -5.12 1.66
CA PHE A 576 17.05 -6.53 1.65
C PHE A 576 16.38 -7.38 2.74
N ASP A 577 15.78 -6.79 3.78
CA ASP A 577 15.05 -7.57 4.78
C ASP A 577 13.79 -8.21 4.18
N ILE A 578 13.09 -7.46 3.32
CA ILE A 578 11.92 -7.96 2.60
C ILE A 578 12.33 -9.08 1.65
N ALA A 579 13.37 -8.83 0.84
CA ALA A 579 13.89 -9.83 -0.09
C ALA A 579 14.31 -11.11 0.65
N LYS A 580 15.04 -11.00 1.76
CA LYS A 580 15.50 -12.13 2.55
C LYS A 580 14.35 -12.96 3.12
N TYR A 581 13.31 -12.29 3.63
CA TYR A 581 12.14 -12.96 4.18
C TYR A 581 11.25 -13.55 3.09
N GLY A 582 11.05 -12.81 1.98
CA GLY A 582 10.17 -13.22 0.89
C GLY A 582 10.78 -14.23 -0.09
N ALA A 583 12.12 -14.30 -0.20
CA ALA A 583 12.77 -15.18 -1.19
C ALA A 583 12.44 -16.66 -1.00
N GLY A 584 12.45 -17.14 0.24
CA GLY A 584 12.09 -18.53 0.55
C GLY A 584 10.64 -18.83 0.17
N LEU A 585 9.71 -17.91 0.49
CA LEU A 585 8.30 -18.06 0.13
C LEU A 585 8.11 -18.04 -1.39
N THR A 586 8.74 -17.09 -2.09
CA THR A 586 8.69 -16.98 -3.55
C THR A 586 9.22 -18.24 -4.23
N LEU A 587 10.33 -18.79 -3.74
CA LEU A 587 10.90 -20.04 -4.27
C LEU A 587 9.92 -21.21 -4.09
N ILE A 588 9.37 -21.38 -2.89
CA ILE A 588 8.39 -22.43 -2.59
C ILE A 588 7.19 -22.29 -3.53
N MET A 589 6.63 -21.09 -3.68
CA MET A 589 5.48 -20.85 -4.55
C MET A 589 5.80 -21.07 -6.03
N SER A 590 7.01 -20.71 -6.48
CA SER A 590 7.45 -20.95 -7.86
C SER A 590 7.52 -22.44 -8.24
N LEU A 591 7.69 -23.31 -7.27
CA LEU A 591 7.65 -24.77 -7.48
C LEU A 591 6.26 -25.35 -7.28
N ILE A 592 5.53 -24.88 -6.28
CA ILE A 592 4.26 -25.49 -5.89
C ILE A 592 3.10 -25.04 -6.78
N VAL A 593 3.02 -23.75 -7.14
CA VAL A 593 1.88 -23.26 -7.92
C VAL A 593 1.81 -23.91 -9.32
N PRO A 594 2.91 -24.05 -10.11
CA PRO A 594 2.87 -24.79 -11.35
C PRO A 594 2.43 -26.25 -11.19
N ALA A 595 2.84 -26.92 -10.10
CA ALA A 595 2.41 -28.29 -9.81
C ALA A 595 0.90 -28.36 -9.49
N LEU A 596 0.38 -27.41 -8.69
CA LEU A 596 -1.05 -27.32 -8.38
C LEU A 596 -1.88 -27.02 -9.64
N ILE A 597 -1.37 -26.21 -10.55
CA ILE A 597 -2.01 -25.92 -11.85
C ILE A 597 -2.15 -27.21 -12.65
N ILE A 598 -1.10 -28.00 -12.77
CA ILE A 598 -1.16 -29.29 -13.48
C ILE A 598 -2.20 -30.20 -12.85
N LEU A 599 -2.24 -30.30 -11.52
CA LEU A 599 -3.18 -31.17 -10.80
C LEU A 599 -4.65 -30.76 -10.97
N ASN A 600 -4.94 -29.46 -11.12
CA ASN A 600 -6.32 -28.96 -11.21
C ASN A 600 -6.84 -28.80 -12.64
N PHE A 601 -5.97 -28.69 -13.65
CA PHE A 601 -6.36 -28.32 -15.02
C PHE A 601 -5.86 -29.29 -16.10
N ARG A 602 -5.31 -30.44 -15.71
CA ARG A 602 -4.90 -31.49 -16.63
C ARG A 602 -5.97 -32.63 -16.81
#